data_d8a7a988b2aab5d3a5a5050c6f862122
#
_entry.id   d8a7a988b2aab5d3a5a5050c6f862122
#
_cell.length_a   1.000
_cell.length_b   1.000
_cell.length_c   1.000
_cell.angle_alpha   90.00
_cell.angle_beta   90.00
_cell.angle_gamma   90.00
#
_symmetry.space_group_name_H-M   'P 1'
#
loop_
_entity.id
_entity.type
_entity.pdbx_description
1 polymer ?
#
loop_
_entity_poly.entity_id
_entity_poly.type
_entity_poly.pdbx_seq_one_letter_code
_entity_poly.pdbx_strand_id
1 'polypeptide(L)'
;MGFELETRIGLEFSASAEYASRELQGIANLKSDSSIGGQGFEIVTQPHTHAQYRDNSAKLWQVINELRDTYEARSWDTDTCGLHIHVSRTGFTSKAHMHRFISFIYKNAEVMMKFAGRKSSYARFNDVWRFDQYDRPYFSLAHKLDMNAPTERYSA
;
A
#
# COMPACT_ATOMS: atom_id res chain seq x y z
N MET A 1 8.37 -8.30 3.49
CA MET A 1 7.48 -7.19 3.16
C MET A 1 7.62 -6.82 1.70
N GLY A 2 6.69 -6.09 1.15
CA GLY A 2 6.76 -5.54 -0.21
C GLY A 2 5.86 -4.33 -0.27
N PHE A 3 5.89 -3.60 -1.37
CA PHE A 3 4.95 -2.51 -1.60
C PHE A 3 4.56 -2.41 -3.07
N GLU A 4 3.45 -1.78 -3.30
CA GLU A 4 2.94 -1.37 -4.60
C GLU A 4 2.82 0.14 -4.59
N LEU A 5 3.45 0.80 -5.54
CA LEU A 5 3.33 2.24 -5.77
C LEU A 5 2.56 2.45 -7.06
N GLU A 6 1.33 2.92 -6.93
CA GLU A 6 0.52 3.32 -8.07
C GLU A 6 0.94 4.72 -8.54
N THR A 7 1.10 4.89 -9.83
CA THR A 7 1.54 6.17 -10.38
C THR A 7 0.87 6.46 -11.72
N ARG A 8 0.47 7.71 -11.92
CA ARG A 8 0.09 8.27 -13.22
C ARG A 8 1.31 8.87 -13.89
N ILE A 9 1.37 8.76 -15.19
CA ILE A 9 2.44 9.29 -16.02
C ILE A 9 1.89 10.47 -16.83
N GLY A 10 2.57 11.61 -16.76
CA GLY A 10 2.18 12.80 -17.47
C GLY A 10 2.74 12.87 -18.89
N LEU A 11 3.94 12.33 -19.08
CA LEU A 11 4.66 12.37 -20.36
C LEU A 11 5.15 10.99 -20.78
N GLU A 12 5.10 10.70 -22.09
CA GLU A 12 5.74 9.56 -22.74
C GLU A 12 5.54 8.22 -22.01
N PHE A 13 4.29 7.85 -21.77
CA PHE A 13 3.91 6.65 -21.01
C PHE A 13 4.69 5.37 -21.41
N SER A 14 4.79 5.09 -22.71
CA SER A 14 5.47 3.87 -23.18
C SER A 14 6.97 3.89 -22.86
N ALA A 15 7.64 5.03 -23.04
CA ALA A 15 9.05 5.18 -22.73
C ALA A 15 9.30 5.11 -21.20
N SER A 16 8.42 5.70 -20.40
CA SER A 16 8.51 5.61 -18.94
C SER A 16 8.35 4.18 -18.42
N ALA A 17 7.41 3.42 -18.99
CA ALA A 17 7.20 2.03 -18.61
C ALA A 17 8.40 1.14 -19.03
N GLU A 18 8.93 1.32 -20.23
CA GLU A 18 10.13 0.62 -20.69
C GLU A 18 11.33 0.93 -19.81
N TYR A 19 11.57 2.21 -19.52
CA TYR A 19 12.63 2.65 -18.61
C TYR A 19 12.51 1.98 -17.24
N ALA A 20 11.35 2.12 -16.59
CA ALA A 20 11.15 1.58 -15.25
C ALA A 20 11.26 0.04 -15.22
N SER A 21 10.70 -0.65 -16.21
CA SER A 21 10.78 -2.11 -16.32
C SER A 21 12.23 -2.59 -16.44
N ARG A 22 13.04 -1.94 -17.27
CA ARG A 22 14.44 -2.26 -17.45
C ARG A 22 15.25 -2.01 -16.18
N GLU A 23 15.11 -0.83 -15.61
CA GLU A 23 15.92 -0.39 -14.46
C GLU A 23 15.57 -1.11 -13.15
N LEU A 24 14.32 -1.56 -13.00
CA LEU A 24 13.83 -2.26 -11.81
C LEU A 24 13.89 -3.79 -11.94
N GLN A 25 14.50 -4.32 -12.99
CA GLN A 25 14.61 -5.76 -13.17
C GLN A 25 15.21 -6.44 -11.94
N GLY A 26 14.51 -7.46 -11.41
CA GLY A 26 14.90 -8.16 -10.18
C GLY A 26 14.58 -7.45 -8.87
N ILE A 27 14.15 -6.18 -8.91
CA ILE A 27 13.73 -5.39 -7.73
C ILE A 27 12.20 -5.28 -7.67
N ALA A 28 11.59 -4.92 -8.79
CA ALA A 28 10.15 -4.75 -8.92
C ALA A 28 9.66 -5.13 -10.31
N ASN A 29 8.36 -5.34 -10.43
CA ASN A 29 7.67 -5.51 -11.69
C ASN A 29 6.69 -4.36 -11.91
N LEU A 30 6.43 -4.03 -13.17
CA LEU A 30 5.33 -3.14 -13.51
C LEU A 30 4.07 -3.93 -13.75
N LYS A 31 2.94 -3.42 -13.27
CA LYS A 31 1.61 -3.96 -13.55
C LYS A 31 0.68 -2.86 -14.02
N SER A 32 -0.28 -3.23 -14.86
CA SER A 32 -1.40 -2.35 -15.18
C SER A 32 -2.49 -2.49 -14.12
N ASP A 33 -3.05 -1.38 -13.68
CA ASP A 33 -4.27 -1.34 -12.87
C ASP A 33 -5.27 -0.36 -13.47
N SER A 34 -6.45 -0.88 -13.80
CA SER A 34 -7.53 -0.08 -14.38
C SER A 34 -8.09 0.97 -13.42
N SER A 35 -7.86 0.84 -12.11
CA SER A 35 -8.29 1.80 -11.09
C SER A 35 -7.48 3.09 -11.10
N ILE A 36 -6.23 3.06 -11.60
CA ILE A 36 -5.37 4.23 -11.65
C ILE A 36 -5.96 5.35 -12.51
N GLY A 37 -6.67 4.96 -13.57
CA GLY A 37 -7.26 5.88 -14.54
C GLY A 37 -6.21 6.59 -15.41
N GLY A 38 -6.50 6.80 -16.70
CA GLY A 38 -5.54 7.40 -17.63
C GLY A 38 -4.32 6.54 -17.92
N GLN A 39 -3.19 7.17 -18.14
CA GLN A 39 -1.92 6.49 -18.37
C GLN A 39 -1.17 6.31 -17.03
N GLY A 40 -1.10 5.08 -16.54
CA GLY A 40 -0.43 4.78 -15.29
C GLY A 40 -0.10 3.31 -15.13
N PHE A 41 0.74 3.02 -14.16
CA PHE A 41 1.12 1.65 -13.77
C PHE A 41 1.43 1.55 -12.29
N GLU A 42 1.44 0.34 -11.79
CA GLU A 42 1.92 0.00 -10.46
C GLU A 42 3.39 -0.46 -10.53
N ILE A 43 4.22 0.03 -9.62
CA ILE A 43 5.53 -0.52 -9.33
C ILE A 43 5.38 -1.49 -8.16
N VAL A 44 5.43 -2.78 -8.44
CA VAL A 44 5.21 -3.85 -7.45
C VAL A 44 6.55 -4.48 -7.10
N THR A 45 7.06 -4.21 -5.90
CA THR A 45 8.36 -4.77 -5.47
C THR A 45 8.27 -6.27 -5.27
N GLN A 46 9.39 -6.95 -5.50
CA GLN A 46 9.55 -8.32 -5.05
C GLN A 46 9.44 -8.37 -3.52
N PRO A 47 8.90 -9.47 -2.95
CA PRO A 47 8.95 -9.67 -1.51
C PRO A 47 10.39 -9.64 -1.01
N HIS A 48 10.67 -8.84 0.02
CA HIS A 48 12.04 -8.63 0.50
C HIS A 48 12.10 -8.56 2.02
N THR A 49 13.28 -8.86 2.55
CA THR A 49 13.67 -8.58 3.92
C THR A 49 14.07 -7.11 4.06
N HIS A 50 14.17 -6.63 5.30
CA HIS A 50 14.67 -5.28 5.56
C HIS A 50 16.11 -5.08 5.04
N ALA A 51 16.97 -6.09 5.09
CA ALA A 51 18.33 -6.02 4.54
C ALA A 51 18.29 -5.85 3.02
N GLN A 52 17.56 -6.70 2.31
CA GLN A 52 17.37 -6.58 0.85
C GLN A 52 16.77 -5.24 0.43
N TYR A 53 15.82 -4.71 1.23
CA TYR A 53 15.29 -3.37 0.97
C TYR A 53 16.38 -2.30 1.03
N ARG A 54 17.22 -2.30 2.08
CA ARG A 54 18.32 -1.34 2.19
C ARG A 54 19.29 -1.42 1.01
N ASP A 55 19.61 -2.63 0.55
CA ASP A 55 20.52 -2.84 -0.55
C ASP A 55 19.97 -2.33 -1.88
N ASN A 56 18.66 -2.47 -2.11
CA ASN A 56 17.98 -2.11 -3.34
C ASN A 56 17.35 -0.70 -3.31
N SER A 57 17.21 -0.09 -2.14
CA SER A 57 16.45 1.15 -1.98
C SER A 57 17.02 2.32 -2.78
N ALA A 58 18.33 2.44 -2.87
CA ALA A 58 18.98 3.51 -3.64
C ALA A 58 18.58 3.46 -5.12
N LYS A 59 18.60 2.27 -5.73
CA LYS A 59 18.20 2.07 -7.13
C LYS A 59 16.71 2.32 -7.32
N LEU A 60 15.88 1.82 -6.43
CA LEU A 60 14.44 2.03 -6.47
C LEU A 60 14.08 3.52 -6.43
N TRP A 61 14.66 4.26 -5.47
CA TRP A 61 14.40 5.69 -5.35
C TRP A 61 14.98 6.50 -6.52
N GLN A 62 16.11 6.08 -7.09
CA GLN A 62 16.64 6.67 -8.30
C GLN A 62 15.62 6.60 -9.44
N VAL A 63 15.05 5.41 -9.66
CA VAL A 63 14.04 5.22 -10.72
C VAL A 63 12.77 6.02 -10.44
N ILE A 64 12.27 6.03 -9.21
CA ILE A 64 11.08 6.83 -8.85
C ILE A 64 11.33 8.33 -9.08
N ASN A 65 12.50 8.84 -8.72
CA ASN A 65 12.85 10.23 -8.96
C ASN A 65 12.94 10.55 -10.46
N GLU A 66 13.56 9.68 -11.26
CA GLU A 66 13.62 9.85 -12.72
C GLU A 66 12.22 9.84 -13.35
N LEU A 67 11.35 8.93 -12.92
CA LEU A 67 9.95 8.91 -13.36
C LEU A 67 9.24 10.22 -13.03
N ARG A 68 9.45 10.76 -11.82
CA ARG A 68 8.88 12.03 -11.41
C ARG A 68 9.42 13.19 -12.23
N ASP A 69 10.72 13.28 -12.41
CA ASP A 69 11.39 14.46 -12.94
C ASP A 69 11.35 14.52 -14.47
N THR A 70 11.43 13.34 -15.14
CA THR A 70 11.49 13.26 -16.61
C THR A 70 10.13 12.93 -17.24
N TYR A 71 9.33 12.09 -16.59
CA TYR A 71 8.05 11.59 -17.15
C TYR A 71 6.82 12.16 -16.42
N GLU A 72 7.01 13.12 -15.54
CA GLU A 72 5.97 13.75 -14.72
C GLU A 72 5.09 12.72 -13.98
N ALA A 73 5.72 11.65 -13.48
CA ALA A 73 5.01 10.65 -12.72
C ALA A 73 4.49 11.21 -11.40
N ARG A 74 3.24 10.91 -11.07
CA ARG A 74 2.57 11.37 -9.84
C ARG A 74 1.81 10.23 -9.18
N SER A 75 2.03 10.08 -7.89
CA SER A 75 1.21 9.25 -7.00
C SER A 75 0.39 10.11 -6.02
N TRP A 76 0.88 11.30 -5.69
CA TRP A 76 0.19 12.30 -4.88
C TRP A 76 -0.72 13.17 -5.77
N ASP A 77 -1.68 13.83 -5.13
CA ASP A 77 -2.63 14.72 -5.81
C ASP A 77 -3.39 14.01 -6.96
N THR A 78 -3.71 12.75 -6.71
CA THR A 78 -4.53 11.92 -7.58
C THR A 78 -5.66 11.30 -6.76
N ASP A 79 -6.81 11.04 -7.40
CA ASP A 79 -7.96 10.45 -6.70
C ASP A 79 -7.78 8.94 -6.47
N THR A 80 -6.94 8.28 -7.26
CA THR A 80 -6.88 6.82 -7.35
C THR A 80 -5.53 6.21 -7.03
N CYS A 81 -4.41 6.93 -7.17
CA CYS A 81 -3.08 6.39 -6.88
C CYS A 81 -2.79 6.35 -5.38
N GLY A 82 -2.01 5.37 -4.96
CA GLY A 82 -1.60 5.19 -3.58
C GLY A 82 -0.32 4.39 -3.40
N LEU A 83 0.09 4.26 -2.16
CA LEU A 83 1.15 3.36 -1.73
C LEU A 83 0.54 2.27 -0.85
N HIS A 84 0.67 1.02 -1.29
CA HIS A 84 0.26 -0.14 -0.52
C HIS A 84 1.50 -0.83 0.07
N ILE A 85 1.48 -1.10 1.37
CA ILE A 85 2.56 -1.80 2.06
C ILE A 85 2.06 -3.19 2.47
N HIS A 86 2.70 -4.22 1.93
CA HIS A 86 2.38 -5.61 2.20
C HIS A 86 3.27 -6.18 3.29
N VAL A 87 2.66 -6.73 4.32
CA VAL A 87 3.34 -7.42 5.41
C VAL A 87 2.97 -8.91 5.34
N SER A 88 3.99 -9.77 5.30
CA SER A 88 3.74 -11.21 5.26
C SER A 88 3.04 -11.71 6.52
N ARG A 89 1.98 -12.48 6.34
CA ARG A 89 1.28 -13.15 7.46
C ARG A 89 2.19 -14.08 8.25
N THR A 90 3.15 -14.71 7.59
CA THR A 90 4.14 -15.59 8.23
C THR A 90 5.14 -14.83 9.12
N GLY A 91 5.19 -13.49 9.01
CA GLY A 91 5.94 -12.64 9.93
C GLY A 91 5.31 -12.49 11.31
N PHE A 92 4.05 -12.91 11.46
CA PHE A 92 3.37 -12.88 12.75
C PHE A 92 3.52 -14.25 13.45
N THR A 93 4.08 -14.26 14.64
CA THR A 93 4.34 -15.49 15.41
C THR A 93 3.07 -16.13 15.99
N SER A 94 1.96 -15.39 16.03
CA SER A 94 0.68 -15.86 16.54
C SER A 94 -0.48 -14.98 16.10
N LYS A 95 -1.73 -15.47 16.22
CA LYS A 95 -2.94 -14.66 16.03
C LYS A 95 -2.98 -13.46 16.99
N ALA A 96 -2.51 -13.62 18.21
CA ALA A 96 -2.43 -12.52 19.19
C ALA A 96 -1.43 -11.44 18.74
N HIS A 97 -0.31 -11.80 18.11
CA HIS A 97 0.63 -10.85 17.53
C HIS A 97 -0.01 -10.06 16.39
N MET A 98 -0.68 -10.73 15.46
CA MET A 98 -1.42 -10.10 14.38
C MET A 98 -2.52 -9.18 14.92
N HIS A 99 -3.30 -9.62 15.91
CA HIS A 99 -4.33 -8.81 16.54
C HIS A 99 -3.75 -7.52 17.13
N ARG A 100 -2.64 -7.59 17.86
CA ARG A 100 -1.98 -6.40 18.42
C ARG A 100 -1.53 -5.42 17.33
N PHE A 101 -0.98 -5.92 16.24
CA PHE A 101 -0.55 -5.10 15.10
C PHE A 101 -1.74 -4.36 14.46
N ILE A 102 -2.80 -5.09 14.12
CA ILE A 102 -3.99 -4.49 13.52
C ILE A 102 -4.66 -3.52 14.51
N SER A 103 -4.77 -3.91 15.78
CA SER A 103 -5.31 -3.04 16.84
C SER A 103 -4.52 -1.74 16.99
N PHE A 104 -3.19 -1.81 16.88
CA PHE A 104 -2.34 -0.62 16.91
C PHE A 104 -2.69 0.33 15.78
N ILE A 105 -2.81 -0.17 14.54
CA ILE A 105 -3.17 0.64 13.37
C ILE A 105 -4.54 1.29 13.55
N TYR A 106 -5.57 0.50 13.86
CA TYR A 106 -6.94 1.00 13.96
C TYR A 106 -7.18 1.95 15.14
N LYS A 107 -6.55 1.68 16.28
CA LYS A 107 -6.64 2.56 17.46
C LYS A 107 -5.90 3.89 17.25
N ASN A 108 -4.96 3.95 16.32
CA ASN A 108 -4.23 5.14 15.96
C ASN A 108 -4.61 5.68 14.57
N ALA A 109 -5.85 5.45 14.12
CA ALA A 109 -6.30 5.77 12.78
C ALA A 109 -6.03 7.23 12.37
N GLU A 110 -6.22 8.20 13.27
CA GLU A 110 -5.94 9.62 12.98
C GLU A 110 -4.44 9.86 12.72
N VAL A 111 -3.58 9.21 13.48
CA VAL A 111 -2.12 9.30 13.30
C VAL A 111 -1.72 8.64 11.99
N MET A 112 -2.31 7.46 11.67
CA MET A 112 -2.06 6.76 10.42
C MET A 112 -2.53 7.58 9.21
N MET A 113 -3.68 8.24 9.30
CA MET A 113 -4.16 9.13 8.23
C MET A 113 -3.26 10.35 8.04
N LYS A 114 -2.75 10.94 9.13
CA LYS A 114 -1.77 12.04 9.05
C LYS A 114 -0.45 11.56 8.42
N PHE A 115 0.02 10.39 8.81
CA PHE A 115 1.22 9.79 8.24
C PHE A 115 1.07 9.49 6.75
N ALA A 116 -0.08 8.95 6.34
CA ALA A 116 -0.39 8.68 4.94
C ALA A 116 -0.57 9.97 4.11
N GLY A 117 -0.77 11.12 4.74
CA GLY A 117 -0.91 12.41 4.07
C GLY A 117 -2.23 12.60 3.31
N ARG A 118 -3.17 11.66 3.39
CA ARG A 118 -4.42 11.75 2.63
C ARG A 118 -5.60 11.03 3.31
N LYS A 119 -6.81 11.42 2.89
CA LYS A 119 -8.04 10.67 3.14
C LYS A 119 -8.52 10.10 1.80
N SER A 120 -8.82 8.81 1.75
CA SER A 120 -9.30 8.14 0.55
C SER A 120 -10.44 7.19 0.89
N SER A 121 -11.43 7.12 0.00
CA SER A 121 -12.49 6.10 0.09
C SER A 121 -11.94 4.68 -0.17
N TYR A 122 -10.80 4.57 -0.85
CA TYR A 122 -10.11 3.31 -1.12
C TYR A 122 -9.28 2.79 0.05
N ALA A 123 -8.93 3.64 1.02
CA ALA A 123 -8.11 3.29 2.17
C ALA A 123 -8.72 3.85 3.47
N ARG A 124 -10.02 3.66 3.63
CA ARG A 124 -10.72 4.09 4.84
C ARG A 124 -10.62 3.03 5.93
N PHE A 125 -10.53 3.50 7.16
CA PHE A 125 -10.70 2.64 8.31
C PHE A 125 -12.17 2.26 8.42
N ASN A 126 -12.48 0.99 8.17
CA ASN A 126 -13.83 0.49 8.39
C ASN A 126 -14.19 0.59 9.86
N ASP A 127 -15.47 0.75 10.12
CA ASP A 127 -15.98 0.78 11.48
C ASP A 127 -15.69 -0.54 12.19
N VAL A 128 -14.76 -0.47 13.13
CA VAL A 128 -14.39 -1.58 14.01
C VAL A 128 -14.98 -1.45 15.40
N TRP A 129 -15.70 -0.36 15.64
CA TRP A 129 -16.44 -0.19 16.87
C TRP A 129 -17.78 -0.92 16.78
N ARG A 130 -18.11 -1.63 17.83
CA ARG A 130 -19.37 -2.32 18.03
C ARG A 130 -19.96 -1.86 19.35
N PHE A 131 -21.25 -2.09 19.52
CA PHE A 131 -21.95 -1.78 20.75
C PHE A 131 -22.45 -3.08 21.38
N ASP A 132 -22.28 -3.20 22.67
CA ASP A 132 -22.80 -4.33 23.43
C ASP A 132 -24.32 -4.14 23.72
N GLN A 133 -24.94 -5.09 24.42
CA GLN A 133 -26.35 -5.02 24.78
C GLN A 133 -26.75 -3.84 25.71
N TYR A 134 -25.76 -3.09 26.20
CA TYR A 134 -25.95 -1.90 27.04
C TYR A 134 -25.47 -0.61 26.34
N ASP A 135 -25.38 -0.62 25.01
CA ASP A 135 -24.88 0.49 24.17
C ASP A 135 -23.47 0.98 24.54
N ARG A 136 -22.64 0.13 25.15
CA ARG A 136 -21.25 0.47 25.46
C ARG A 136 -20.36 0.14 24.25
N PRO A 137 -19.58 1.10 23.76
CA PRO A 137 -18.70 0.85 22.63
C PRO A 137 -17.55 -0.10 22.98
N TYR A 138 -17.28 -1.06 22.11
CA TYR A 138 -16.10 -1.91 22.21
C TYR A 138 -15.42 -2.05 20.85
N PHE A 139 -14.11 -2.27 20.88
CA PHE A 139 -13.32 -2.45 19.70
C PHE A 139 -13.32 -3.91 19.25
N SER A 140 -13.74 -4.18 18.02
CA SER A 140 -13.80 -5.54 17.47
C SER A 140 -13.13 -5.63 16.11
N LEU A 141 -12.17 -6.53 16.02
CA LEU A 141 -11.48 -6.90 14.77
C LEU A 141 -11.80 -8.34 14.34
N ALA A 142 -12.87 -8.92 14.84
CA ALA A 142 -13.19 -10.33 14.60
C ALA A 142 -13.17 -10.66 13.10
N HIS A 143 -13.79 -9.83 12.28
CA HIS A 143 -13.84 -10.01 10.82
C HIS A 143 -12.48 -9.82 10.13
N LYS A 144 -11.55 -9.03 10.70
CA LYS A 144 -10.19 -8.84 10.16
C LYS A 144 -9.25 -9.99 10.50
N LEU A 145 -9.60 -10.77 11.52
CA LEU A 145 -8.80 -11.91 11.98
C LEU A 145 -9.28 -13.24 11.40
N ASP A 146 -10.44 -13.25 10.75
CA ASP A 146 -10.91 -14.43 10.06
C ASP A 146 -10.06 -14.67 8.80
N MET A 147 -9.26 -15.71 8.89
CA MET A 147 -8.34 -16.11 7.83
C MET A 147 -9.05 -16.61 6.57
N ASN A 148 -10.32 -17.00 6.70
CA ASN A 148 -11.15 -17.57 5.65
C ASN A 148 -12.16 -16.56 5.10
N ALA A 149 -12.39 -15.45 5.81
CA ALA A 149 -13.27 -14.40 5.30
C ALA A 149 -12.64 -13.74 4.06
N PRO A 150 -13.42 -13.45 3.02
CA PRO A 150 -12.96 -12.62 1.93
C PRO A 150 -12.50 -11.29 2.53
N THR A 151 -11.25 -10.93 2.28
CA THR A 151 -10.72 -9.64 2.69
C THR A 151 -11.47 -8.56 1.94
N GLU A 152 -12.08 -7.65 2.65
CA GLU A 152 -12.61 -6.44 2.02
C GLU A 152 -11.44 -5.70 1.37
N ARG A 153 -11.49 -5.57 0.06
CA ARG A 153 -10.37 -5.09 -0.77
C ARG A 153 -9.88 -3.69 -0.37
N TYR A 154 -10.73 -2.87 0.24
CA TYR A 154 -10.47 -1.45 0.50
C TYR A 154 -10.47 -1.10 1.99
N SER A 155 -10.26 -2.06 2.86
CA SER A 155 -10.13 -1.81 4.29
C SER A 155 -8.71 -2.05 4.76
N ALA A 156 -8.18 -1.06 5.50
CA ALA A 156 -6.86 -1.13 6.12
C ALA A 156 -6.74 -2.29 7.13
#